data_25e3b69f62aed96fb38c1c4a39bc7ffd
#
_entry.id   25e3b69f62aed96fb38c1c4a39bc7ffd
#
_cell.length_a   1.000
_cell.length_b   1.000
_cell.length_c   1.000
_cell.angle_alpha   90.00
_cell.angle_beta   90.00
_cell.angle_gamma   90.00
#
_symmetry.space_group_name_H-M   'P 1'
#
loop_
_entity.id
_entity.type
_entity.pdbx_description
1 polymer ?
#
loop_
_entity_poly.entity_id
_entity_poly.type
_entity_poly.pdbx_seq_one_letter_code
_entity_poly.pdbx_strand_id
1 'polypeptide(L)'
;MKKLITMIIIFVSFFFITNNASATSYTARAYILDQGANVRTGPGTQNKKLTSLGKGSYYNLVEDKTYKDTNNYYDCNSDWYQIYYNGTATGYVCGDHVEVIRSYSTDDVAPTTTCEIEMSNLGFPSSYWGGLCALKEKHPNWQFTPLKINYDWSYIIEKESPCGTNLIYGSSDNAGFIDTTCAAYDSGYVGITQTGLAYYMDPRNFLSDRFIFQFQALNYDNNFSSNYINAVTNIIGSSEFYKYHLNLGTNISDLINSNGLTLNVSPIFTASRMLQELGSKDSLYSLYSGVYTADSSTYYGQKFIELAGSATAYQGYYNFFNFGVSDSCVQSNGTAYCGLNYAYRHGWNSVNAAIQGGLSQIANNYIEAGQHTGYLQKFNVNQTNTSNIATHQYMTNVSAPSSESAITYNTYNNLNILESSFIFNIPVYNNMNATITNSPGGAVDGGEDNPPSSLPISTIVTSSGYKYSSNYISGIAIGTDVSTIKTAIETIGGPNTVTIYNQSGSVVNSGIIGTGFKVVINNSSSVETLEVVIKGDTSGDGVVNALDLLQVQKNILGTYSLSGAYQMAGDTSSDGSINALDLLQIQKSILGTYSIVQ
;
A
#
# COMPACT_ATOMS: atom_id res chain seq x y z
N MET A 1 -1.97 71.49 65.18
CA MET A 1 -2.08 71.24 63.74
C MET A 1 -1.84 69.75 63.52
N LYS A 2 -2.93 69.00 63.45
CA LYS A 2 -2.89 67.52 63.18
C LYS A 2 -3.10 67.33 61.67
N LYS A 3 -2.12 66.77 60.99
CA LYS A 3 -2.23 66.32 59.61
C LYS A 3 -2.93 64.95 59.54
N LEU A 4 -4.11 64.93 58.91
CA LEU A 4 -4.88 63.77 58.62
C LEU A 4 -4.27 63.13 57.32
N ILE A 5 -3.71 61.92 57.45
CA ILE A 5 -3.24 61.14 56.28
C ILE A 5 -4.40 60.24 55.91
N THR A 6 -5.05 60.52 54.77
CA THR A 6 -6.07 59.68 54.20
C THR A 6 -5.39 58.57 53.36
N MET A 7 -5.44 57.37 53.84
CA MET A 7 -4.92 56.18 53.14
C MET A 7 -6.01 55.68 52.19
N ILE A 8 -5.80 55.87 50.88
CA ILE A 8 -6.64 55.32 49.82
C ILE A 8 -6.25 53.83 49.63
N ILE A 9 -7.10 52.92 50.05
CA ILE A 9 -6.97 51.50 49.75
C ILE A 9 -7.60 51.27 48.37
N ILE A 10 -6.74 51.05 47.36
CA ILE A 10 -7.19 50.60 46.03
C ILE A 10 -7.46 49.08 46.12
N PHE A 11 -8.75 48.73 46.14
CA PHE A 11 -9.16 47.34 45.92
C PHE A 11 -8.94 46.99 44.45
N VAL A 12 -7.88 46.30 44.13
CA VAL A 12 -7.72 45.63 42.82
C VAL A 12 -8.54 44.37 42.86
N SER A 13 -9.76 44.44 42.33
CA SER A 13 -10.59 43.26 42.08
C SER A 13 -9.92 42.46 40.94
N PHE A 14 -9.23 41.43 41.30
CA PHE A 14 -8.86 40.38 40.30
C PHE A 14 -10.15 39.70 39.88
N PHE A 15 -10.71 40.11 38.74
CA PHE A 15 -11.66 39.28 38.03
C PHE A 15 -10.87 38.08 37.49
N PHE A 16 -10.96 36.95 38.19
CA PHE A 16 -10.69 35.66 37.58
C PHE A 16 -11.76 35.47 36.51
N ILE A 17 -11.42 35.79 35.28
CA ILE A 17 -12.15 35.29 34.12
C ILE A 17 -11.81 33.79 34.11
N THR A 18 -12.68 32.98 34.71
CA THR A 18 -12.71 31.56 34.41
C THR A 18 -13.17 31.43 32.97
N ASN A 19 -12.21 31.39 32.06
CA ASN A 19 -12.46 30.87 30.73
C ASN A 19 -12.90 29.42 30.94
N ASN A 20 -14.19 29.18 31.05
CA ASN A 20 -14.77 27.90 30.72
C ASN A 20 -14.53 27.75 29.22
N ALA A 21 -13.36 27.27 28.85
CA ALA A 21 -13.15 26.71 27.55
C ALA A 21 -14.13 25.55 27.44
N SER A 22 -15.24 25.79 26.77
CA SER A 22 -16.13 24.73 26.35
C SER A 22 -15.26 23.84 25.48
N ALA A 23 -14.92 22.66 26.01
CA ALA A 23 -14.13 21.71 25.24
C ALA A 23 -14.91 21.44 23.96
N THR A 24 -14.33 21.84 22.83
CA THR A 24 -14.92 21.64 21.52
C THR A 24 -15.00 20.13 21.31
N SER A 25 -16.21 19.59 21.26
CA SER A 25 -16.37 18.15 21.12
C SER A 25 -16.20 17.75 19.66
N TYR A 26 -15.17 17.00 19.38
CA TYR A 26 -15.03 16.28 18.12
C TYR A 26 -15.30 14.79 18.33
N THR A 27 -15.65 14.09 17.28
CA THR A 27 -15.78 12.65 17.26
C THR A 27 -14.48 12.02 16.76
N ALA A 28 -13.85 11.17 17.57
CA ALA A 28 -12.75 10.33 17.16
C ALA A 28 -13.27 8.92 16.90
N ARG A 29 -12.95 8.37 15.73
CA ARG A 29 -13.38 7.04 15.29
C ARG A 29 -12.19 6.22 14.83
N ALA A 30 -12.17 4.94 15.23
CA ALA A 30 -11.23 3.97 14.69
C ALA A 30 -11.77 3.42 13.36
N TYR A 31 -11.04 3.62 12.27
CA TYR A 31 -11.22 2.95 10.99
C TYR A 31 -10.41 1.67 11.00
N ILE A 32 -11.02 0.54 10.67
CA ILE A 32 -10.36 -0.77 10.71
C ILE A 32 -9.60 -1.01 9.40
N LEU A 33 -8.29 -1.15 9.51
CA LEU A 33 -7.37 -1.33 8.38
C LEU A 33 -7.37 -2.76 7.85
N ASP A 34 -7.56 -3.74 8.75
CA ASP A 34 -7.36 -5.15 8.46
C ASP A 34 -8.60 -5.96 8.79
N GLN A 35 -8.89 -6.96 7.96
CA GLN A 35 -9.95 -7.92 8.23
C GLN A 35 -9.60 -8.73 9.48
N GLY A 36 -10.58 -8.87 10.39
CA GLY A 36 -10.42 -9.69 11.59
C GLY A 36 -9.64 -9.05 12.74
N ALA A 37 -9.49 -7.71 12.74
CA ALA A 37 -8.92 -6.99 13.89
C ALA A 37 -9.61 -7.38 15.19
N ASN A 38 -8.87 -7.90 16.16
CA ASN A 38 -9.45 -8.46 17.38
C ASN A 38 -9.77 -7.39 18.42
N VAL A 39 -10.98 -7.40 18.93
CA VAL A 39 -11.38 -6.62 20.11
C VAL A 39 -11.22 -7.48 21.35
N ARG A 40 -10.60 -6.92 22.39
CA ARG A 40 -10.26 -7.63 23.63
C ARG A 40 -10.78 -6.93 24.87
N THR A 41 -10.81 -7.63 26.01
CA THR A 41 -11.27 -7.09 27.30
C THR A 41 -10.32 -6.06 27.92
N GLY A 42 -9.09 -5.95 27.43
CA GLY A 42 -8.07 -5.02 27.89
C GLY A 42 -6.98 -4.84 26.84
N PRO A 43 -6.09 -3.84 27.01
CA PRO A 43 -4.94 -3.66 26.12
C PRO A 43 -3.96 -4.82 26.31
N GLY A 44 -3.59 -5.45 25.19
CA GLY A 44 -2.69 -6.60 25.15
C GLY A 44 -3.34 -7.89 24.66
N THR A 45 -2.58 -8.69 23.93
CA THR A 45 -3.07 -9.93 23.30
C THR A 45 -3.37 -11.05 24.27
N GLN A 46 -2.84 -11.01 25.49
CA GLN A 46 -3.18 -11.90 26.62
C GLN A 46 -4.62 -11.72 27.11
N ASN A 47 -5.26 -10.58 26.82
CA ASN A 47 -6.64 -10.33 27.23
C ASN A 47 -7.61 -11.12 26.36
N LYS A 48 -8.72 -11.56 26.97
CA LYS A 48 -9.74 -12.36 26.28
C LYS A 48 -10.27 -11.62 25.05
N LYS A 49 -10.28 -12.30 23.90
CA LYS A 49 -10.95 -11.84 22.69
C LYS A 49 -12.46 -11.76 22.91
N LEU A 50 -13.07 -10.64 22.55
CA LEU A 50 -14.50 -10.40 22.57
C LEU A 50 -15.15 -10.65 21.21
N THR A 51 -14.57 -10.07 20.17
CA THR A 51 -15.03 -10.19 18.78
C THR A 51 -13.90 -9.88 17.80
N SER A 52 -14.18 -10.00 16.52
CA SER A 52 -13.33 -9.49 15.42
C SER A 52 -14.10 -8.47 14.61
N LEU A 53 -13.38 -7.47 14.09
CA LEU A 53 -13.94 -6.37 13.31
C LEU A 53 -13.61 -6.55 11.83
N GLY A 54 -14.53 -6.11 10.97
CA GLY A 54 -14.33 -6.13 9.51
C GLY A 54 -13.52 -4.93 9.03
N LYS A 55 -12.66 -5.15 8.03
CA LYS A 55 -11.95 -4.09 7.32
C LYS A 55 -12.93 -3.05 6.77
N GLY A 56 -12.57 -1.77 6.88
CA GLY A 56 -13.39 -0.67 6.38
C GLY A 56 -14.50 -0.21 7.34
N SER A 57 -14.70 -0.89 8.48
CA SER A 57 -15.69 -0.48 9.49
C SER A 57 -15.16 0.63 10.39
N TYR A 58 -16.11 1.42 10.95
CA TYR A 58 -15.82 2.51 11.88
C TYR A 58 -16.41 2.25 13.23
N TYR A 59 -15.66 2.58 14.28
CA TYR A 59 -16.11 2.48 15.67
C TYR A 59 -15.72 3.75 16.43
N ASN A 60 -16.65 4.33 17.17
CA ASN A 60 -16.34 5.47 18.01
C ASN A 60 -15.33 5.07 19.09
N LEU A 61 -14.33 5.91 19.32
CA LEU A 61 -13.48 5.77 20.49
C LEU A 61 -14.28 6.09 21.76
N VAL A 62 -14.00 5.38 22.85
CA VAL A 62 -14.54 5.72 24.19
C VAL A 62 -13.93 7.04 24.65
N GLU A 63 -12.63 7.18 24.47
CA GLU A 63 -11.86 8.41 24.67
C GLU A 63 -10.78 8.48 23.57
N ASP A 64 -10.45 9.67 23.12
CA ASP A 64 -9.38 9.88 22.15
C ASP A 64 -8.01 9.82 22.85
N LYS A 65 -7.63 8.63 23.23
CA LYS A 65 -6.34 8.33 23.82
C LYS A 65 -5.94 6.89 23.60
N THR A 66 -4.66 6.62 23.78
CA THR A 66 -4.09 5.27 23.70
C THR A 66 -3.92 4.65 25.07
N TYR A 67 -3.84 3.32 25.09
CA TYR A 67 -3.63 2.49 26.28
C TYR A 67 -2.47 1.54 26.04
N LYS A 68 -1.49 1.53 26.94
CA LYS A 68 -0.32 0.67 26.83
C LYS A 68 -0.60 -0.75 27.27
N ASP A 69 -0.05 -1.72 26.55
CA ASP A 69 0.06 -3.08 27.07
C ASP A 69 1.12 -3.12 28.18
N THR A 70 0.69 -3.33 29.42
CA THR A 70 1.57 -3.38 30.57
C THR A 70 2.37 -4.68 30.69
N ASN A 71 2.03 -5.70 29.90
CA ASN A 71 2.65 -7.03 29.98
C ASN A 71 3.68 -7.31 28.88
N ASN A 72 3.93 -6.34 28.02
CA ASN A 72 5.01 -6.37 27.01
C ASN A 72 4.98 -7.58 26.04
N TYR A 73 3.77 -8.07 25.70
CA TYR A 73 3.62 -9.08 24.66
C TYR A 73 3.65 -8.42 23.27
N TYR A 74 4.58 -8.85 22.42
CA TYR A 74 4.98 -8.23 21.16
C TYR A 74 3.98 -8.37 19.97
N ASP A 75 2.73 -8.71 20.21
CA ASP A 75 1.76 -8.93 19.13
C ASP A 75 1.01 -7.66 18.68
N CYS A 76 1.38 -6.50 19.20
CA CYS A 76 0.90 -5.19 18.80
C CYS A 76 2.03 -4.19 19.04
N ASN A 77 2.56 -3.61 17.97
CA ASN A 77 3.69 -2.67 18.04
C ASN A 77 3.25 -1.27 18.49
N SER A 78 1.96 -0.97 18.31
CA SER A 78 1.34 0.29 18.70
C SER A 78 0.60 0.18 20.02
N ASP A 79 0.29 1.32 20.64
CA ASP A 79 -0.63 1.38 21.76
C ASP A 79 -2.06 0.95 21.34
N TRP A 80 -2.88 0.60 22.29
CA TRP A 80 -4.26 0.12 22.08
C TRP A 80 -5.25 1.26 22.15
N TYR A 81 -6.35 1.16 21.37
CA TYR A 81 -7.50 2.08 21.45
C TYR A 81 -8.69 1.39 22.07
N GLN A 82 -9.44 2.10 22.92
CA GLN A 82 -10.72 1.63 23.45
C GLN A 82 -11.86 2.13 22.58
N ILE A 83 -12.68 1.20 22.09
CA ILE A 83 -13.77 1.48 21.15
C ILE A 83 -15.10 0.96 21.67
N TYR A 84 -16.19 1.55 21.17
CA TYR A 84 -17.54 0.97 21.28
C TYR A 84 -17.72 0.02 20.08
N TYR A 85 -17.69 -1.28 20.32
CA TYR A 85 -17.72 -2.29 19.23
C TYR A 85 -19.11 -2.90 19.00
N ASN A 86 -20.06 -2.73 19.95
CA ASN A 86 -21.45 -3.18 19.84
C ASN A 86 -22.33 -2.27 20.70
N GLY A 87 -22.91 -1.23 20.13
CA GLY A 87 -23.72 -0.24 20.84
C GLY A 87 -22.94 0.41 21.98
N THR A 88 -23.25 0.04 23.22
CA THR A 88 -22.58 0.55 24.43
C THR A 88 -21.47 -0.36 24.96
N ALA A 89 -21.27 -1.53 24.36
CA ALA A 89 -20.21 -2.44 24.77
C ALA A 89 -18.85 -1.92 24.32
N THR A 90 -17.86 -1.93 25.22
CA THR A 90 -16.51 -1.42 24.96
C THR A 90 -15.47 -2.53 24.96
N GLY A 91 -14.40 -2.33 24.20
CA GLY A 91 -13.27 -3.23 24.16
C GLY A 91 -12.05 -2.55 23.53
N TYR A 92 -10.92 -3.24 23.53
CA TYR A 92 -9.65 -2.70 23.10
C TYR A 92 -9.21 -3.34 21.78
N VAL A 93 -8.78 -2.52 20.85
CA VAL A 93 -8.21 -2.91 19.55
C VAL A 93 -6.78 -2.39 19.43
N CYS A 94 -5.89 -3.20 18.85
CA CYS A 94 -4.49 -2.83 18.63
C CYS A 94 -4.38 -1.68 17.61
N GLY A 95 -3.53 -0.70 17.89
CA GLY A 95 -3.31 0.45 17.02
C GLY A 95 -2.72 0.10 15.65
N ASP A 96 -2.04 -1.04 15.51
CA ASP A 96 -1.54 -1.51 14.21
C ASP A 96 -2.67 -1.80 13.21
N HIS A 97 -3.88 -2.08 13.71
CA HIS A 97 -5.06 -2.44 12.91
C HIS A 97 -6.05 -1.30 12.73
N VAL A 98 -5.76 -0.12 13.22
CA VAL A 98 -6.69 1.01 13.16
C VAL A 98 -6.04 2.30 12.69
N GLU A 99 -6.81 3.10 11.98
CA GLU A 99 -6.53 4.49 11.70
C GLU A 99 -7.54 5.35 12.46
N VAL A 100 -7.08 6.35 13.21
CA VAL A 100 -7.99 7.20 13.98
C VAL A 100 -8.34 8.45 13.19
N ILE A 101 -9.63 8.56 12.84
CA ILE A 101 -10.19 9.69 12.11
C ILE A 101 -10.93 10.59 13.08
N ARG A 102 -10.56 11.89 13.10
CA ARG A 102 -11.11 12.89 14.01
C ARG A 102 -11.86 13.96 13.22
N SER A 103 -13.10 14.22 13.60
CA SER A 103 -13.93 15.23 12.94
C SER A 103 -14.85 15.94 13.91
N TYR A 104 -15.09 17.22 13.67
CA TYR A 104 -16.12 17.98 14.37
C TYR A 104 -17.47 17.77 13.69
N SER A 105 -18.54 17.82 14.50
CA SER A 105 -19.91 17.58 14.01
C SER A 105 -20.55 18.79 13.33
N THR A 106 -19.97 19.99 13.49
CA THR A 106 -20.46 21.24 12.89
C THR A 106 -19.30 22.10 12.44
N ASP A 107 -19.48 22.91 11.39
CA ASP A 107 -18.46 23.85 10.89
C ASP A 107 -18.47 25.21 11.65
N ASP A 108 -19.37 25.40 12.62
CA ASP A 108 -19.54 26.64 13.40
C ASP A 108 -18.79 26.62 14.74
N VAL A 109 -17.77 25.82 14.86
CA VAL A 109 -17.00 25.69 16.10
C VAL A 109 -15.87 26.71 16.14
N ALA A 110 -15.73 27.42 17.25
CA ALA A 110 -14.59 28.33 17.44
C ALA A 110 -13.32 27.54 17.76
N PRO A 111 -12.17 27.84 17.12
CA PRO A 111 -10.91 27.15 17.39
C PRO A 111 -10.43 27.44 18.83
N THR A 112 -9.97 26.41 19.53
CA THR A 112 -9.55 26.49 20.94
C THR A 112 -8.08 26.22 21.15
N THR A 113 -7.44 25.44 20.27
CA THR A 113 -6.01 25.12 20.36
C THR A 113 -5.19 25.94 19.34
N THR A 114 -3.87 26.02 19.56
CA THR A 114 -2.97 26.71 18.62
C THR A 114 -3.07 26.13 17.21
N CYS A 115 -3.17 24.80 17.10
CA CYS A 115 -3.29 24.14 15.82
C CYS A 115 -4.64 24.44 15.13
N GLU A 116 -5.75 24.39 15.88
CA GLU A 116 -7.07 24.73 15.34
C GLU A 116 -7.13 26.16 14.84
N ILE A 117 -6.49 27.11 15.57
CA ILE A 117 -6.34 28.50 15.13
C ILE A 117 -5.55 28.57 13.83
N GLU A 118 -4.44 27.82 13.71
CA GLU A 118 -3.65 27.74 12.48
C GLU A 118 -4.50 27.20 11.31
N MET A 119 -5.19 26.07 11.48
CA MET A 119 -6.02 25.45 10.44
C MET A 119 -7.20 26.37 10.03
N SER A 120 -7.82 27.03 10.99
CA SER A 120 -8.88 28.02 10.74
C SER A 120 -8.37 29.20 9.92
N ASN A 121 -7.20 29.76 10.29
CA ASN A 121 -6.57 30.88 9.57
C ASN A 121 -6.15 30.50 8.14
N LEU A 122 -5.78 29.24 7.90
CA LEU A 122 -5.53 28.71 6.57
C LEU A 122 -6.83 28.61 5.73
N GLY A 123 -7.99 28.52 6.38
CA GLY A 123 -9.31 28.46 5.75
C GLY A 123 -9.90 27.05 5.68
N PHE A 124 -9.43 26.12 6.52
CA PHE A 124 -10.08 24.84 6.69
C PHE A 124 -11.31 24.94 7.59
N PRO A 125 -12.46 24.36 7.19
CA PRO A 125 -13.61 24.18 8.09
C PRO A 125 -13.25 23.35 9.32
N SER A 126 -13.97 23.55 10.43
CA SER A 126 -13.71 22.86 11.69
C SER A 126 -13.75 21.34 11.57
N SER A 127 -14.56 20.80 10.64
CA SER A 127 -14.65 19.37 10.38
C SER A 127 -13.36 18.72 9.87
N TYR A 128 -12.35 19.51 9.45
CA TYR A 128 -11.03 19.05 9.05
C TYR A 128 -9.99 19.09 10.19
N TRP A 129 -10.20 19.96 11.20
CA TRP A 129 -9.14 20.29 12.18
C TRP A 129 -8.65 19.09 12.97
N GLY A 130 -9.56 18.21 13.40
CA GLY A 130 -9.18 17.05 14.22
C GLY A 130 -8.15 16.14 13.53
N GLY A 131 -8.37 15.81 12.25
CA GLY A 131 -7.43 15.02 11.46
C GLY A 131 -6.12 15.76 11.19
N LEU A 132 -6.22 17.03 10.75
CA LEU A 132 -5.05 17.84 10.41
C LEU A 132 -4.16 18.13 11.63
N CYS A 133 -4.77 18.42 12.78
CA CYS A 133 -4.00 18.68 13.99
C CYS A 133 -3.31 17.44 14.55
N ALA A 134 -3.95 16.27 14.46
CA ALA A 134 -3.29 15.02 14.82
C ALA A 134 -2.08 14.71 13.92
N LEU A 135 -2.20 14.99 12.61
CA LEU A 135 -1.09 14.86 11.67
C LEU A 135 0.02 15.88 11.94
N LYS A 136 -0.35 17.13 12.23
CA LYS A 136 0.60 18.20 12.53
C LYS A 136 1.41 17.95 13.80
N GLU A 137 0.77 17.39 14.82
CA GLU A 137 1.43 16.99 16.07
C GLU A 137 2.45 15.88 15.82
N LYS A 138 2.11 14.89 15.02
CA LYS A 138 2.96 13.75 14.70
C LYS A 138 4.08 14.12 13.72
N HIS A 139 3.77 14.95 12.72
CA HIS A 139 4.68 15.38 11.65
C HIS A 139 4.73 16.90 11.56
N PRO A 140 5.48 17.58 12.46
CA PRO A 140 5.50 19.05 12.55
C PRO A 140 5.96 19.76 11.27
N ASN A 141 6.72 19.07 10.41
CA ASN A 141 7.23 19.62 9.16
C ASN A 141 6.21 19.57 8.01
N TRP A 142 5.10 18.84 8.16
CA TRP A 142 4.08 18.76 7.14
C TRP A 142 3.27 20.07 7.04
N GLN A 143 2.96 20.45 5.82
CA GLN A 143 2.23 21.68 5.51
C GLN A 143 0.90 21.33 4.83
N PHE A 144 -0.18 21.92 5.34
CA PHE A 144 -1.52 21.69 4.80
C PHE A 144 -2.03 22.97 4.13
N THR A 145 -2.54 22.85 2.92
CA THR A 145 -3.10 23.94 2.14
C THR A 145 -4.53 23.58 1.72
N PRO A 146 -5.54 24.37 2.06
CA PRO A 146 -6.90 24.13 1.59
C PRO A 146 -6.99 24.44 0.10
N LEU A 147 -7.37 23.46 -0.69
CA LEU A 147 -7.71 23.65 -2.10
C LEU A 147 -9.21 23.90 -2.21
N LYS A 148 -9.60 25.16 -2.32
CA LYS A 148 -11.00 25.54 -2.42
C LYS A 148 -11.60 25.09 -3.75
N ILE A 149 -12.56 24.16 -3.68
CA ILE A 149 -13.35 23.69 -4.80
C ILE A 149 -14.64 24.52 -4.81
N ASN A 150 -14.74 25.47 -5.75
CA ASN A 150 -15.87 26.42 -5.82
C ASN A 150 -17.16 25.79 -6.41
N TYR A 151 -17.31 24.49 -6.25
CA TYR A 151 -18.53 23.74 -6.57
C TYR A 151 -19.17 23.19 -5.31
N ASP A 152 -20.48 23.11 -5.31
CA ASP A 152 -21.23 22.47 -4.25
C ASP A 152 -20.93 20.97 -4.22
N TRP A 153 -20.77 20.43 -3.01
CA TRP A 153 -20.52 19.02 -2.81
C TRP A 153 -21.52 18.11 -3.53
N SER A 154 -22.83 18.40 -3.41
CA SER A 154 -23.88 17.62 -4.06
C SER A 154 -23.78 17.64 -5.59
N TYR A 155 -23.41 18.78 -6.17
CA TYR A 155 -23.20 18.92 -7.62
C TYR A 155 -22.04 18.06 -8.12
N ILE A 156 -20.92 18.03 -7.38
CA ILE A 156 -19.77 17.22 -7.76
C ILE A 156 -20.10 15.73 -7.67
N ILE A 157 -20.75 15.29 -6.59
CA ILE A 157 -21.19 13.89 -6.46
C ILE A 157 -22.12 13.50 -7.59
N GLU A 158 -23.06 14.36 -8.01
CA GLU A 158 -23.91 14.11 -9.18
C GLU A 158 -23.09 13.93 -10.46
N LYS A 159 -22.08 14.78 -10.68
CA LYS A 159 -21.22 14.72 -11.89
C LYS A 159 -20.32 13.49 -11.95
N GLU A 160 -19.90 12.99 -10.81
CA GLU A 160 -19.07 11.80 -10.69
C GLU A 160 -19.87 10.49 -10.63
N SER A 161 -21.21 10.56 -10.46
CA SER A 161 -22.08 9.38 -10.28
C SER A 161 -22.47 8.61 -11.55
N PRO A 162 -22.36 9.09 -12.82
CA PRO A 162 -22.78 8.29 -13.96
C PRO A 162 -22.08 6.93 -14.01
N CYS A 163 -22.86 5.90 -14.37
CA CYS A 163 -22.34 4.54 -14.52
C CYS A 163 -21.11 4.50 -15.44
N GLY A 164 -20.07 3.79 -15.04
CA GLY A 164 -18.81 3.66 -15.80
C GLY A 164 -17.76 4.74 -15.52
N THR A 165 -18.14 5.86 -14.88
CA THR A 165 -17.18 6.91 -14.50
C THR A 165 -16.33 6.49 -13.31
N ASN A 166 -16.97 5.94 -12.29
CA ASN A 166 -16.34 5.47 -11.07
C ASN A 166 -16.72 4.01 -10.82
N LEU A 167 -15.69 3.17 -10.69
CA LEU A 167 -15.83 1.74 -10.48
C LEU A 167 -15.16 1.31 -9.19
N ILE A 168 -15.67 0.22 -8.61
CA ILE A 168 -15.05 -0.44 -7.46
C ILE A 168 -14.89 -1.93 -7.75
N TYR A 169 -13.86 -2.56 -7.15
CA TYR A 169 -13.68 -4.01 -7.31
C TYR A 169 -14.85 -4.77 -6.67
N GLY A 170 -15.48 -5.66 -7.44
CA GLY A 170 -16.69 -6.41 -7.06
C GLY A 170 -16.40 -7.56 -6.11
N SER A 171 -15.85 -7.27 -4.92
CA SER A 171 -15.62 -8.25 -3.86
C SER A 171 -16.71 -8.17 -2.78
N SER A 172 -16.81 -9.22 -1.96
CA SER A 172 -17.67 -9.22 -0.77
C SER A 172 -17.36 -8.07 0.20
N ASP A 173 -16.08 -7.68 0.29
CA ASP A 173 -15.61 -6.60 1.16
C ASP A 173 -16.15 -5.23 0.72
N ASN A 174 -16.55 -5.11 -0.54
CA ASN A 174 -17.12 -3.92 -1.13
C ASN A 174 -18.64 -4.01 -1.33
N ALA A 175 -19.32 -5.02 -0.77
CA ALA A 175 -20.74 -5.26 -1.03
C ALA A 175 -21.64 -4.02 -0.83
N GLY A 176 -21.41 -3.22 0.23
CA GLY A 176 -22.15 -1.99 0.50
C GLY A 176 -21.85 -0.84 -0.48
N PHE A 177 -20.75 -0.94 -1.23
CA PHE A 177 -20.35 0.05 -2.23
C PHE A 177 -20.88 -0.24 -3.63
N ILE A 178 -21.31 -1.46 -3.91
CA ILE A 178 -21.65 -1.92 -5.26
C ILE A 178 -23.02 -1.38 -5.66
N ASP A 179 -23.08 -0.69 -6.80
CA ASP A 179 -24.31 -0.33 -7.46
C ASP A 179 -24.71 -1.43 -8.45
N THR A 180 -25.71 -2.22 -8.06
CA THR A 180 -26.24 -3.31 -8.87
C THR A 180 -27.05 -2.85 -10.07
N THR A 181 -27.36 -1.56 -10.20
CA THR A 181 -28.07 -0.99 -11.34
C THR A 181 -27.14 -0.64 -12.50
N CYS A 182 -25.84 -0.50 -12.22
CA CYS A 182 -24.80 -0.27 -13.21
C CYS A 182 -24.26 -1.61 -13.74
N ALA A 183 -24.08 -1.72 -15.06
CA ALA A 183 -23.43 -2.89 -15.65
C ALA A 183 -21.98 -3.05 -15.18
N ALA A 184 -21.45 -4.28 -15.23
CA ALA A 184 -20.02 -4.51 -15.08
C ALA A 184 -19.29 -3.98 -16.33
N TYR A 185 -18.22 -3.22 -16.12
CA TYR A 185 -17.48 -2.55 -17.20
C TYR A 185 -16.13 -3.20 -17.50
N ASP A 186 -15.45 -3.68 -16.48
CA ASP A 186 -14.14 -4.32 -16.57
C ASP A 186 -14.13 -5.64 -15.78
N SER A 187 -13.16 -6.49 -16.07
CA SER A 187 -13.02 -7.76 -15.37
C SER A 187 -12.86 -7.54 -13.86
N GLY A 188 -13.91 -7.88 -13.10
CA GLY A 188 -13.96 -7.75 -11.64
C GLY A 188 -14.33 -6.35 -11.12
N TYR A 189 -14.53 -5.33 -11.99
CA TYR A 189 -14.95 -3.99 -11.59
C TYR A 189 -16.42 -3.73 -11.94
N VAL A 190 -17.14 -3.12 -11.00
CA VAL A 190 -18.58 -2.82 -11.08
C VAL A 190 -18.83 -1.37 -10.68
N GLY A 191 -20.03 -0.87 -10.98
CA GLY A 191 -20.44 0.48 -10.58
C GLY A 191 -20.43 0.65 -9.05
N ILE A 192 -20.18 1.89 -8.60
CA ILE A 192 -20.21 2.25 -7.19
C ILE A 192 -21.49 3.01 -6.84
N THR A 193 -22.04 2.75 -5.64
CA THR A 193 -23.17 3.52 -5.10
C THR A 193 -22.78 4.98 -4.87
N GLN A 194 -23.75 5.90 -4.94
CA GLN A 194 -23.51 7.33 -4.68
C GLN A 194 -22.93 7.57 -3.26
N THR A 195 -23.38 6.81 -2.27
CA THR A 195 -22.82 6.88 -0.91
C THR A 195 -21.38 6.39 -0.85
N GLY A 196 -21.07 5.31 -1.56
CA GLY A 196 -19.70 4.81 -1.68
C GLY A 196 -18.77 5.79 -2.39
N LEU A 197 -19.26 6.41 -3.46
CA LEU A 197 -18.53 7.47 -4.16
C LEU A 197 -18.27 8.66 -3.24
N ALA A 198 -19.30 9.15 -2.54
CA ALA A 198 -19.16 10.24 -1.59
C ALA A 198 -18.18 9.92 -0.46
N TYR A 199 -18.11 8.66 -0.01
CA TYR A 199 -17.09 8.23 0.95
C TYR A 199 -15.66 8.40 0.41
N TYR A 200 -15.37 7.92 -0.80
CA TYR A 200 -14.03 8.02 -1.38
C TYR A 200 -13.65 9.45 -1.78
N MET A 201 -14.63 10.29 -2.06
CA MET A 201 -14.40 11.70 -2.41
C MET A 201 -14.32 12.62 -1.19
N ASP A 202 -14.83 12.22 -0.01
CA ASP A 202 -14.75 13.05 1.20
C ASP A 202 -13.30 13.07 1.74
N PRO A 203 -12.57 14.19 1.60
CA PRO A 203 -11.17 14.24 1.99
C PRO A 203 -10.93 13.94 3.46
N ARG A 204 -11.94 14.21 4.31
CA ARG A 204 -11.86 14.04 5.77
C ARG A 204 -11.74 12.58 6.19
N ASN A 205 -12.16 11.63 5.33
CA ASN A 205 -11.97 10.20 5.55
C ASN A 205 -10.51 9.76 5.42
N PHE A 206 -9.65 10.62 4.89
CA PHE A 206 -8.29 10.28 4.50
C PHE A 206 -7.23 11.19 5.13
N LEU A 207 -7.59 11.96 6.17
CA LEU A 207 -6.68 12.83 6.93
C LEU A 207 -5.94 12.00 8.00
N SER A 208 -5.11 11.08 7.55
CA SER A 208 -4.33 10.19 8.38
C SER A 208 -2.99 9.88 7.71
N ASP A 209 -2.00 9.41 8.46
CA ASP A 209 -0.64 9.15 7.97
C ASP A 209 -0.62 8.37 6.65
N ARG A 210 -1.43 7.33 6.58
CA ARG A 210 -1.41 6.37 5.49
C ARG A 210 -2.10 6.91 4.23
N PHE A 211 -3.13 7.73 4.39
CA PHE A 211 -3.99 8.11 3.29
C PHE A 211 -3.85 9.57 2.83
N ILE A 212 -3.11 10.40 3.59
CA ILE A 212 -2.92 11.82 3.27
C ILE A 212 -2.14 12.04 1.97
N PHE A 213 -1.28 11.09 1.56
CA PHE A 213 -0.40 11.24 0.39
C PHE A 213 -1.16 11.32 -0.94
N GLN A 214 -2.44 10.96 -1.00
CA GLN A 214 -3.27 11.26 -2.17
C GLN A 214 -3.45 12.76 -2.42
N PHE A 215 -3.23 13.59 -1.39
CA PHE A 215 -3.27 15.05 -1.47
C PHE A 215 -1.89 15.69 -1.57
N GLN A 216 -0.82 14.89 -1.60
CA GLN A 216 0.54 15.40 -1.76
C GLN A 216 0.65 16.24 -3.02
N ALA A 217 1.22 17.46 -2.89
CA ALA A 217 1.51 18.31 -4.03
C ALA A 217 2.54 17.64 -4.95
N LEU A 218 2.19 17.47 -6.20
CA LEU A 218 3.05 16.90 -7.24
C LEU A 218 3.90 17.96 -7.94
N ASN A 219 3.70 19.23 -7.64
CA ASN A 219 4.51 20.34 -8.12
C ASN A 219 5.87 20.38 -7.42
N TYR A 220 6.84 21.03 -8.07
CA TYR A 220 8.13 21.34 -7.46
C TYR A 220 7.96 22.36 -6.34
N ASP A 221 8.48 22.08 -5.14
CA ASP A 221 8.48 23.02 -4.02
C ASP A 221 9.87 23.62 -3.82
N ASN A 222 9.99 24.94 -4.04
CA ASN A 222 11.24 25.65 -3.86
C ASN A 222 11.72 25.67 -2.40
N ASN A 223 10.81 25.61 -1.42
CA ASN A 223 11.17 25.59 0.00
C ASN A 223 11.80 24.25 0.40
N PHE A 224 11.53 23.19 -0.34
CA PHE A 224 12.09 21.85 -0.12
C PHE A 224 13.34 21.56 -0.96
N SER A 225 13.75 22.49 -1.82
CA SER A 225 14.78 22.27 -2.86
C SER A 225 16.12 21.71 -2.33
N SER A 226 16.56 22.13 -1.14
CA SER A 226 17.80 21.65 -0.51
C SER A 226 17.75 20.16 -0.09
N ASN A 227 16.57 19.58 0.06
CA ASN A 227 16.37 18.21 0.56
C ASN A 227 16.06 17.21 -0.55
N TYR A 228 15.66 17.68 -1.73
CA TYR A 228 15.24 16.80 -2.84
C TYR A 228 16.32 15.78 -3.23
N ILE A 229 17.56 16.19 -3.40
CA ILE A 229 18.64 15.30 -3.86
C ILE A 229 18.83 14.15 -2.89
N ASN A 230 18.83 14.41 -1.57
CA ASN A 230 18.97 13.37 -0.56
C ASN A 230 17.75 12.42 -0.53
N ALA A 231 16.54 12.96 -0.56
CA ALA A 231 15.32 12.17 -0.59
C ALA A 231 15.26 11.28 -1.86
N VAL A 232 15.53 11.86 -3.03
CA VAL A 232 15.56 11.12 -4.31
C VAL A 232 16.64 10.04 -4.30
N THR A 233 17.84 10.35 -3.79
CA THR A 233 18.93 9.38 -3.68
C THR A 233 18.54 8.19 -2.80
N ASN A 234 17.84 8.42 -1.69
CA ASN A 234 17.35 7.36 -0.83
C ASN A 234 16.29 6.49 -1.51
N ILE A 235 15.34 7.13 -2.22
CA ILE A 235 14.28 6.41 -2.95
C ILE A 235 14.89 5.53 -4.04
N ILE A 236 15.71 6.08 -4.91
CA ILE A 236 16.31 5.34 -6.03
C ILE A 236 17.32 4.31 -5.55
N GLY A 237 18.08 4.63 -4.50
CA GLY A 237 19.10 3.74 -3.93
C GLY A 237 18.57 2.41 -3.39
N SER A 238 17.26 2.31 -3.14
CA SER A 238 16.59 1.05 -2.74
C SER A 238 16.31 0.10 -3.91
N SER A 239 16.61 0.49 -5.17
CA SER A 239 16.22 -0.25 -6.36
C SER A 239 17.40 -0.80 -7.17
N GLU A 240 17.20 -1.90 -7.89
CA GLU A 240 18.16 -2.42 -8.89
C GLU A 240 18.41 -1.40 -10.02
N PHE A 241 17.40 -0.60 -10.36
CA PHE A 241 17.50 0.52 -11.28
C PHE A 241 18.63 1.50 -10.89
N TYR A 242 18.70 1.89 -9.61
CA TYR A 242 19.75 2.78 -9.11
C TYR A 242 21.14 2.15 -9.22
N LYS A 243 21.29 0.88 -8.84
CA LYS A 243 22.54 0.14 -8.94
C LYS A 243 23.06 0.11 -10.37
N TYR A 244 22.17 -0.13 -11.34
CA TYR A 244 22.51 -0.12 -12.74
C TYR A 244 22.99 1.25 -13.22
N HIS A 245 22.26 2.31 -12.87
CA HIS A 245 22.56 3.67 -13.33
C HIS A 245 23.79 4.29 -12.68
N LEU A 246 24.17 3.88 -11.48
CA LEU A 246 25.47 4.21 -10.89
C LEU A 246 26.62 3.74 -11.78
N ASN A 247 26.49 2.57 -12.40
CA ASN A 247 27.51 2.04 -13.34
C ASN A 247 27.61 2.84 -14.64
N LEU A 248 26.60 3.65 -14.98
CA LEU A 248 26.63 4.55 -16.14
C LEU A 248 27.32 5.90 -15.85
N GLY A 249 27.79 6.13 -14.65
CA GLY A 249 28.43 7.39 -14.24
C GLY A 249 27.47 8.59 -14.23
N THR A 250 26.17 8.36 -14.26
CA THR A 250 25.15 9.42 -14.31
C THR A 250 24.59 9.69 -12.92
N ASN A 251 24.59 10.95 -12.50
CA ASN A 251 23.91 11.35 -11.27
C ASN A 251 22.40 11.48 -11.52
N ILE A 252 21.67 10.40 -11.34
CA ILE A 252 20.22 10.31 -11.57
C ILE A 252 19.46 11.30 -10.66
N SER A 253 19.89 11.46 -9.41
CA SER A 253 19.24 12.37 -8.44
C SER A 253 19.32 13.82 -8.90
N ASP A 254 20.47 14.25 -9.45
CA ASP A 254 20.62 15.60 -10.00
C ASP A 254 19.77 15.80 -11.26
N LEU A 255 19.68 14.78 -12.12
CA LEU A 255 18.85 14.84 -13.33
C LEU A 255 17.35 14.92 -12.97
N ILE A 256 16.90 14.13 -12.00
CA ILE A 256 15.51 14.17 -11.54
C ILE A 256 15.21 15.54 -10.91
N ASN A 257 16.11 16.07 -10.07
CA ASN A 257 15.92 17.37 -9.43
C ASN A 257 15.89 18.51 -10.44
N SER A 258 16.84 18.56 -11.39
CA SER A 258 16.93 19.62 -12.38
C SER A 258 15.75 19.60 -13.38
N ASN A 259 15.34 18.44 -13.84
CA ASN A 259 14.16 18.31 -14.70
C ASN A 259 12.87 18.60 -13.92
N GLY A 260 12.79 18.18 -12.66
CA GLY A 260 11.67 18.49 -11.77
C GLY A 260 11.49 20.01 -11.59
N LEU A 261 12.58 20.73 -11.33
CA LEU A 261 12.56 22.20 -11.25
C LEU A 261 12.10 22.83 -12.58
N THR A 262 12.63 22.37 -13.70
CA THR A 262 12.34 22.93 -15.02
C THR A 262 10.88 22.71 -15.44
N LEU A 263 10.32 21.54 -15.11
CA LEU A 263 8.97 21.12 -15.50
C LEU A 263 7.94 21.29 -14.38
N ASN A 264 8.32 21.90 -13.27
CA ASN A 264 7.44 22.10 -12.11
C ASN A 264 6.85 20.77 -11.57
N VAL A 265 7.66 19.71 -11.51
CA VAL A 265 7.25 18.39 -11.00
C VAL A 265 8.08 18.00 -9.78
N SER A 266 7.47 17.52 -8.72
CA SER A 266 8.15 17.08 -7.50
C SER A 266 9.19 15.97 -7.81
N PRO A 267 10.47 16.16 -7.46
CA PRO A 267 11.50 15.14 -7.61
C PRO A 267 11.23 13.87 -6.81
N ILE A 268 10.62 13.99 -5.62
CA ILE A 268 10.23 12.85 -4.79
C ILE A 268 9.14 12.02 -5.50
N PHE A 269 8.11 12.69 -6.02
CA PHE A 269 7.07 12.01 -6.81
C PHE A 269 7.68 11.32 -8.02
N THR A 270 8.58 12.00 -8.76
CA THR A 270 9.26 11.45 -9.92
C THR A 270 10.03 10.17 -9.60
N ALA A 271 10.88 10.22 -8.56
CA ALA A 271 11.67 9.08 -8.13
C ALA A 271 10.80 7.90 -7.67
N SER A 272 9.73 8.19 -6.91
CA SER A 272 8.77 7.18 -6.44
C SER A 272 8.04 6.54 -7.62
N ARG A 273 7.64 7.32 -8.63
CA ARG A 273 7.00 6.81 -9.83
C ARG A 273 7.93 5.92 -10.66
N MET A 274 9.18 6.35 -10.87
CA MET A 274 10.18 5.53 -11.54
C MET A 274 10.43 4.20 -10.80
N LEU A 275 10.51 4.24 -9.48
CA LEU A 275 10.65 3.04 -8.65
C LEU A 275 9.43 2.11 -8.77
N GLN A 276 8.23 2.67 -8.70
CA GLN A 276 6.98 1.92 -8.82
C GLN A 276 6.87 1.21 -10.18
N GLU A 277 7.23 1.90 -11.27
CA GLU A 277 7.11 1.35 -12.62
C GLU A 277 8.16 0.28 -12.92
N LEU A 278 9.39 0.48 -12.48
CA LEU A 278 10.53 -0.33 -12.94
C LEU A 278 11.37 -0.97 -11.83
N GLY A 279 11.34 -0.42 -10.64
CA GLY A 279 12.40 -0.59 -9.63
C GLY A 279 12.63 -2.00 -9.08
N SER A 280 11.67 -2.91 -9.20
CA SER A 280 11.77 -4.28 -8.65
C SER A 280 11.49 -5.38 -9.68
N LYS A 281 11.46 -5.01 -10.97
CA LYS A 281 11.03 -5.94 -12.02
C LYS A 281 12.16 -6.22 -13.00
N ASP A 282 12.89 -7.31 -12.79
CA ASP A 282 13.95 -7.77 -13.73
C ASP A 282 13.44 -7.91 -15.16
N SER A 283 12.18 -8.28 -15.35
CA SER A 283 11.56 -8.38 -16.67
C SER A 283 11.47 -7.04 -17.42
N LEU A 284 11.64 -5.91 -16.73
CA LEU A 284 11.62 -4.56 -17.30
C LEU A 284 13.03 -3.98 -17.47
N TYR A 285 14.08 -4.74 -17.16
CA TYR A 285 15.48 -4.30 -17.30
C TYR A 285 15.78 -3.72 -18.68
N SER A 286 15.20 -4.27 -19.75
CA SER A 286 15.36 -3.74 -21.12
C SER A 286 14.92 -2.29 -21.24
N LEU A 287 13.88 -1.83 -20.53
CA LEU A 287 13.36 -0.47 -20.64
C LEU A 287 14.31 0.60 -20.09
N TYR A 288 15.14 0.25 -19.11
CA TYR A 288 16.11 1.17 -18.54
C TYR A 288 17.57 0.81 -18.89
N SER A 289 17.81 -0.27 -19.62
CA SER A 289 19.11 -0.59 -20.22
C SER A 289 19.22 -0.17 -21.69
N GLY A 290 18.08 -0.04 -22.37
CA GLY A 290 18.02 0.21 -23.82
C GLY A 290 18.41 -1.01 -24.65
N VAL A 291 18.60 -2.17 -24.02
CA VAL A 291 18.98 -3.43 -24.68
C VAL A 291 18.00 -4.52 -24.32
N TYR A 292 17.54 -5.29 -25.28
CA TYR A 292 16.72 -6.44 -25.01
C TYR A 292 17.53 -7.54 -24.33
N THR A 293 17.21 -7.86 -23.09
CA THR A 293 17.96 -8.78 -22.23
C THR A 293 17.20 -10.06 -21.87
N ALA A 294 15.93 -10.17 -22.28
CA ALA A 294 15.15 -11.39 -22.08
C ALA A 294 15.56 -12.50 -23.06
N ASP A 295 15.11 -13.72 -22.79
CA ASP A 295 15.40 -14.88 -23.63
C ASP A 295 14.82 -14.68 -25.04
N SER A 296 15.71 -14.58 -26.05
CA SER A 296 15.34 -14.41 -27.45
C SER A 296 14.72 -15.66 -28.08
N SER A 297 14.74 -16.80 -27.40
CA SER A 297 14.06 -18.03 -27.85
C SER A 297 12.57 -18.03 -27.57
N THR A 298 12.10 -17.16 -26.67
CA THR A 298 10.68 -17.00 -26.36
C THR A 298 9.92 -16.32 -27.49
N TYR A 299 8.59 -16.50 -27.52
CA TYR A 299 7.72 -15.85 -28.49
C TYR A 299 7.96 -14.31 -28.56
N TYR A 300 7.96 -13.64 -27.41
CA TYR A 300 8.19 -12.20 -27.37
C TYR A 300 9.63 -11.79 -27.69
N GLY A 301 10.61 -12.65 -27.43
CA GLY A 301 11.99 -12.43 -27.80
C GLY A 301 12.20 -12.47 -29.31
N GLN A 302 11.63 -13.48 -29.97
CA GLN A 302 11.62 -13.58 -31.43
C GLN A 302 10.88 -12.40 -32.07
N LYS A 303 9.73 -12.04 -31.50
CA LYS A 303 8.94 -10.88 -31.97
C LYS A 303 9.70 -9.57 -31.84
N PHE A 304 10.43 -9.37 -30.73
CA PHE A 304 11.28 -8.20 -30.55
C PHE A 304 12.33 -8.09 -31.66
N ILE A 305 13.05 -9.17 -31.92
CA ILE A 305 14.09 -9.20 -32.98
C ILE A 305 13.48 -8.98 -34.37
N GLU A 306 12.31 -9.59 -34.65
CA GLU A 306 11.60 -9.39 -35.93
C GLU A 306 11.23 -7.92 -36.15
N LEU A 307 10.66 -7.27 -35.11
CA LEU A 307 10.14 -5.90 -35.23
C LEU A 307 11.24 -4.83 -35.12
N ALA A 308 12.21 -5.03 -34.24
CA ALA A 308 13.30 -4.10 -34.00
C ALA A 308 14.52 -4.30 -34.90
N GLY A 309 14.69 -5.50 -35.47
CA GLY A 309 15.84 -5.87 -36.32
C GLY A 309 17.01 -6.48 -35.55
N SER A 310 17.20 -6.15 -34.28
CA SER A 310 18.22 -6.76 -33.40
C SER A 310 17.91 -6.51 -31.93
N ALA A 311 18.55 -7.26 -31.02
CA ALA A 311 18.46 -7.04 -29.59
C ALA A 311 18.99 -5.67 -29.14
N THR A 312 19.87 -5.07 -29.91
CA THR A 312 20.52 -3.78 -29.62
C THR A 312 19.97 -2.62 -30.44
N ALA A 313 18.89 -2.82 -31.20
CA ALA A 313 18.31 -1.80 -32.07
C ALA A 313 17.95 -0.49 -31.36
N TYR A 314 17.58 -0.58 -30.11
CA TYR A 314 17.22 0.57 -29.26
C TYR A 314 18.31 0.90 -28.23
N GLN A 315 19.55 0.44 -28.40
CA GLN A 315 20.65 0.76 -27.50
C GLN A 315 20.82 2.27 -27.35
N GLY A 316 20.85 2.74 -26.09
CA GLY A 316 20.91 4.17 -25.77
C GLY A 316 19.54 4.87 -25.68
N TYR A 317 18.44 4.13 -25.88
CA TYR A 317 17.09 4.62 -25.60
C TYR A 317 16.60 4.05 -24.28
N TYR A 318 15.85 4.85 -23.52
CA TYR A 318 15.41 4.51 -22.16
C TYR A 318 13.94 4.87 -21.93
N ASN A 319 13.24 4.10 -21.10
CA ASN A 319 11.86 4.38 -20.71
C ASN A 319 11.68 4.09 -19.21
N PHE A 320 11.71 5.12 -18.39
CA PHE A 320 11.64 5.01 -16.94
C PHE A 320 10.24 5.06 -16.37
N PHE A 321 9.23 5.38 -17.18
CA PHE A 321 7.85 5.59 -16.77
C PHE A 321 6.87 4.60 -17.40
N ASN A 322 7.38 3.59 -18.07
CA ASN A 322 6.59 2.56 -18.73
C ASN A 322 5.58 3.09 -19.78
N PHE A 323 5.82 4.27 -20.35
CA PHE A 323 4.98 4.85 -21.40
C PHE A 323 4.96 4.00 -22.67
N GLY A 324 3.78 3.93 -23.31
CA GLY A 324 3.58 3.16 -24.55
C GLY A 324 3.38 1.65 -24.31
N VAL A 325 3.40 1.19 -23.06
CA VAL A 325 3.19 -0.20 -22.69
C VAL A 325 1.70 -0.39 -22.37
N SER A 326 0.87 -0.47 -23.41
CA SER A 326 -0.56 -0.77 -23.30
C SER A 326 -0.82 -2.27 -23.45
N ASP A 327 -1.91 -2.77 -22.89
CA ASP A 327 -2.29 -4.18 -22.98
C ASP A 327 -2.34 -4.69 -24.42
N SER A 328 -2.91 -3.92 -25.33
CA SER A 328 -2.98 -4.27 -26.76
C SER A 328 -1.60 -4.38 -27.44
N CYS A 329 -0.68 -3.49 -27.06
CA CYS A 329 0.69 -3.57 -27.56
C CYS A 329 1.43 -4.77 -26.96
N VAL A 330 1.32 -4.95 -25.63
CA VAL A 330 2.02 -6.02 -24.90
C VAL A 330 1.58 -7.40 -25.36
N GLN A 331 0.28 -7.62 -25.53
CA GLN A 331 -0.26 -8.89 -26.03
C GLN A 331 0.28 -9.26 -27.42
N SER A 332 0.52 -8.25 -28.27
CA SER A 332 0.99 -8.46 -29.65
C SER A 332 2.51 -8.51 -29.77
N ASN A 333 3.25 -7.71 -28.98
CA ASN A 333 4.65 -7.40 -29.25
C ASN A 333 5.57 -7.54 -28.04
N GLY A 334 5.03 -7.68 -26.82
CA GLY A 334 5.78 -7.74 -25.56
C GLY A 334 6.17 -6.37 -25.02
N THR A 335 6.32 -6.30 -23.69
CA THR A 335 6.58 -5.08 -22.92
C THR A 335 7.83 -4.32 -23.40
N ALA A 336 8.95 -5.03 -23.59
CA ALA A 336 10.22 -4.43 -23.98
C ALA A 336 10.14 -3.70 -25.32
N TYR A 337 9.52 -4.33 -26.35
CA TYR A 337 9.34 -3.69 -27.64
C TYR A 337 8.45 -2.45 -27.54
N CYS A 338 7.31 -2.57 -26.88
CA CYS A 338 6.36 -1.45 -26.76
C CYS A 338 7.01 -0.23 -26.09
N GLY A 339 7.68 -0.43 -24.97
CA GLY A 339 8.33 0.66 -24.23
C GLY A 339 9.53 1.26 -24.93
N LEU A 340 10.41 0.45 -25.51
CA LEU A 340 11.60 0.95 -26.22
C LEU A 340 11.27 1.59 -27.57
N ASN A 341 10.31 1.04 -28.33
CA ASN A 341 9.83 1.67 -29.55
C ASN A 341 9.17 3.03 -29.28
N TYR A 342 8.45 3.14 -28.14
CA TYR A 342 7.93 4.42 -27.67
C TYR A 342 9.05 5.41 -27.40
N ALA A 343 10.08 5.02 -26.64
CA ALA A 343 11.25 5.84 -26.34
C ALA A 343 11.97 6.29 -27.61
N TYR A 344 12.16 5.38 -28.58
CA TYR A 344 12.76 5.66 -29.87
C TYR A 344 11.98 6.74 -30.64
N ARG A 345 10.68 6.58 -30.76
CA ARG A 345 9.81 7.54 -31.48
C ARG A 345 9.77 8.92 -30.83
N HIS A 346 10.03 9.02 -29.53
CA HIS A 346 10.03 10.28 -28.79
C HIS A 346 11.43 10.87 -28.57
N GLY A 347 12.47 10.24 -29.15
CA GLY A 347 13.85 10.73 -29.06
C GLY A 347 14.45 10.61 -27.64
N TRP A 348 14.01 9.65 -26.83
CA TRP A 348 14.53 9.43 -25.48
C TRP A 348 15.85 8.66 -25.52
N ASN A 349 16.85 9.25 -26.20
CA ASN A 349 18.13 8.65 -26.55
C ASN A 349 19.24 8.89 -25.51
N SER A 350 18.89 9.32 -24.33
CA SER A 350 19.76 9.43 -23.17
C SER A 350 18.93 9.35 -21.89
N VAL A 351 19.58 9.07 -20.75
CA VAL A 351 18.93 9.06 -19.43
C VAL A 351 18.21 10.39 -19.16
N ASN A 352 18.88 11.52 -19.43
CA ASN A 352 18.28 12.83 -19.26
C ASN A 352 17.07 13.05 -20.18
N ALA A 353 17.17 12.71 -21.45
CA ALA A 353 16.07 12.88 -22.41
C ALA A 353 14.86 12.00 -22.02
N ALA A 354 15.08 10.80 -21.50
CA ALA A 354 14.00 9.93 -21.04
C ALA A 354 13.32 10.46 -19.76
N ILE A 355 14.09 10.96 -18.79
CA ILE A 355 13.53 11.59 -17.59
C ILE A 355 12.75 12.84 -17.98
N GLN A 356 13.34 13.74 -18.76
CA GLN A 356 12.69 14.96 -19.23
C GLN A 356 11.42 14.68 -20.03
N GLY A 357 11.50 13.73 -20.97
CA GLY A 357 10.36 13.38 -21.83
C GLY A 357 9.20 12.77 -21.04
N GLY A 358 9.48 11.86 -20.12
CA GLY A 358 8.48 11.26 -19.26
C GLY A 358 7.83 12.29 -18.32
N LEU A 359 8.65 13.13 -17.69
CA LEU A 359 8.13 14.22 -16.84
C LEU A 359 7.32 15.24 -17.62
N SER A 360 7.72 15.60 -18.84
CA SER A 360 6.95 16.51 -19.69
C SER A 360 5.55 15.96 -19.97
N GLN A 361 5.41 14.65 -20.16
CA GLN A 361 4.10 14.05 -20.36
C GLN A 361 3.22 14.11 -19.08
N ILE A 362 3.83 13.82 -17.93
CA ILE A 362 3.12 13.91 -16.65
C ILE A 362 2.71 15.37 -16.35
N ALA A 363 3.65 16.31 -16.55
CA ALA A 363 3.40 17.74 -16.35
C ALA A 363 2.25 18.23 -17.24
N ASN A 364 2.38 18.04 -18.55
CA ASN A 364 1.42 18.59 -19.53
C ASN A 364 0.05 17.96 -19.43
N ASN A 365 -0.02 16.63 -19.19
CA ASN A 365 -1.29 15.93 -19.19
C ASN A 365 -2.11 16.18 -17.92
N TYR A 366 -1.45 16.34 -16.76
CA TYR A 366 -2.15 16.41 -15.47
C TYR A 366 -1.81 17.65 -14.65
N ILE A 367 -0.53 17.91 -14.37
CA ILE A 367 -0.13 18.94 -13.41
C ILE A 367 -0.46 20.33 -13.92
N GLU A 368 -0.12 20.64 -15.18
CA GLU A 368 -0.44 21.94 -15.82
C GLU A 368 -1.94 22.12 -16.08
N ALA A 369 -2.67 20.99 -16.24
CA ALA A 369 -4.12 20.99 -16.29
C ALA A 369 -4.78 21.25 -14.93
N GLY A 370 -4.01 21.47 -13.85
CA GLY A 370 -4.51 21.72 -12.51
C GLY A 370 -4.76 20.47 -11.68
N GLN A 371 -4.43 19.27 -12.20
CA GLN A 371 -4.56 17.99 -11.52
C GLN A 371 -3.24 17.62 -10.81
N HIS A 372 -2.81 18.47 -9.87
CA HIS A 372 -1.52 18.40 -9.22
C HIS A 372 -1.48 17.61 -7.90
N THR A 373 -2.43 16.69 -7.70
CA THR A 373 -2.44 15.68 -6.64
C THR A 373 -3.01 14.39 -7.18
N GLY A 374 -2.71 13.22 -6.57
CA GLY A 374 -3.32 11.95 -6.96
C GLY A 374 -4.84 11.98 -6.89
N TYR A 375 -5.39 12.65 -5.88
CA TYR A 375 -6.83 12.87 -5.76
C TYR A 375 -7.41 13.64 -6.96
N LEU A 376 -6.78 14.73 -7.38
CA LEU A 376 -7.25 15.53 -8.52
C LEU A 376 -7.07 14.81 -9.86
N GLN A 377 -6.07 13.95 -10.00
CA GLN A 377 -5.89 13.12 -11.19
C GLN A 377 -7.03 12.11 -11.34
N LYS A 378 -7.60 11.66 -10.23
CA LYS A 378 -8.75 10.76 -10.23
C LYS A 378 -10.07 11.51 -10.40
N PHE A 379 -10.34 12.54 -9.59
CA PHE A 379 -11.68 13.14 -9.53
C PHE A 379 -11.84 14.41 -10.37
N ASN A 380 -10.78 15.01 -10.85
CA ASN A 380 -10.77 16.21 -11.71
C ASN A 380 -11.80 17.29 -11.33
N VAL A 381 -11.73 17.75 -10.09
CA VAL A 381 -12.68 18.72 -9.51
C VAL A 381 -12.13 20.16 -9.42
N ASN A 382 -10.90 20.40 -9.89
CA ASN A 382 -10.24 21.71 -9.83
C ASN A 382 -10.76 22.64 -10.95
N GLN A 383 -11.25 23.82 -10.59
CA GLN A 383 -11.75 24.81 -11.53
C GLN A 383 -10.68 25.42 -12.45
N THR A 384 -9.42 25.40 -12.05
CA THR A 384 -8.31 25.90 -12.89
C THR A 384 -7.96 24.93 -14.01
N ASN A 385 -8.53 23.73 -13.99
CA ASN A 385 -8.36 22.73 -15.02
C ASN A 385 -9.06 23.17 -16.32
N THR A 386 -8.39 23.02 -17.45
CA THR A 386 -8.94 23.28 -18.78
C THR A 386 -9.89 22.19 -19.26
N SER A 387 -9.85 21.01 -18.66
CA SER A 387 -10.75 19.88 -18.93
C SER A 387 -12.11 20.07 -18.22
N ASN A 388 -13.15 19.42 -18.70
CA ASN A 388 -14.44 19.42 -18.05
C ASN A 388 -14.38 18.70 -16.70
N ILE A 389 -15.11 19.21 -15.71
CA ILE A 389 -15.26 18.58 -14.40
C ILE A 389 -15.70 17.11 -14.54
N ALA A 390 -15.18 16.23 -13.69
CA ALA A 390 -15.47 14.78 -13.68
C ALA A 390 -15.09 14.05 -14.98
N THR A 391 -14.20 14.63 -15.79
CA THR A 391 -13.61 14.00 -16.97
C THR A 391 -12.08 14.04 -16.89
N HIS A 392 -11.36 13.50 -17.85
CA HIS A 392 -9.90 13.46 -17.85
C HIS A 392 -9.33 12.80 -16.58
N GLN A 393 -9.91 11.67 -16.21
CA GLN A 393 -9.47 10.86 -15.08
C GLN A 393 -8.44 9.83 -15.55
N TYR A 394 -7.38 9.61 -14.77
CA TYR A 394 -6.31 8.68 -15.14
C TYR A 394 -6.75 7.20 -15.03
N MET A 395 -7.79 6.92 -14.26
CA MET A 395 -8.39 5.58 -14.12
C MET A 395 -9.83 5.65 -13.59
N THR A 396 -10.58 4.56 -13.75
CA THR A 396 -11.96 4.43 -13.27
C THR A 396 -12.07 3.97 -11.82
N ASN A 397 -11.05 3.27 -11.30
CA ASN A 397 -11.07 2.75 -9.92
C ASN A 397 -11.12 3.89 -8.89
N VAL A 398 -12.22 3.99 -8.16
CA VAL A 398 -12.49 5.05 -7.19
C VAL A 398 -11.55 5.00 -5.97
N SER A 399 -11.09 3.81 -5.59
CA SER A 399 -10.19 3.61 -4.44
C SER A 399 -8.70 3.85 -4.76
N ALA A 400 -8.37 4.10 -6.04
CA ALA A 400 -6.99 4.22 -6.47
C ALA A 400 -6.19 5.28 -5.70
N PRO A 401 -6.68 6.53 -5.49
CA PRO A 401 -5.91 7.53 -4.76
C PRO A 401 -5.52 7.10 -3.35
N SER A 402 -6.46 6.50 -2.60
CA SER A 402 -6.20 6.02 -1.25
C SER A 402 -5.27 4.80 -1.22
N SER A 403 -5.42 3.89 -2.18
CA SER A 403 -4.55 2.71 -2.31
C SER A 403 -3.12 3.10 -2.67
N GLU A 404 -2.93 4.01 -3.63
CA GLU A 404 -1.62 4.54 -4.01
C GLU A 404 -0.99 5.36 -2.88
N SER A 405 -1.79 6.13 -2.13
CA SER A 405 -1.38 6.84 -0.93
C SER A 405 -0.76 5.90 0.10
N ALA A 406 -1.42 4.76 0.36
CA ALA A 406 -0.91 3.76 1.30
C ALA A 406 0.43 3.16 0.85
N ILE A 407 0.61 2.92 -0.45
CA ILE A 407 1.88 2.47 -1.03
C ILE A 407 2.96 3.54 -0.85
N THR A 408 2.63 4.80 -1.14
CA THR A 408 3.54 5.94 -0.97
C THR A 408 3.97 6.10 0.48
N TYR A 409 3.02 6.06 1.42
CA TYR A 409 3.31 6.08 2.86
C TYR A 409 4.29 4.97 3.26
N ASN A 410 4.01 3.73 2.90
CA ASN A 410 4.88 2.59 3.22
C ASN A 410 6.28 2.77 2.63
N THR A 411 6.38 3.25 1.40
CA THR A 411 7.65 3.54 0.76
C THR A 411 8.43 4.62 1.52
N TYR A 412 7.81 5.73 1.87
CA TYR A 412 8.46 6.83 2.59
C TYR A 412 8.83 6.45 4.02
N ASN A 413 7.99 5.66 4.68
CA ASN A 413 8.27 5.11 6.01
C ASN A 413 9.50 4.20 5.99
N ASN A 414 9.57 3.25 5.05
CA ASN A 414 10.71 2.35 4.90
C ASN A 414 12.02 3.09 4.55
N LEU A 415 11.92 4.22 3.88
CA LEU A 415 13.05 5.08 3.52
C LEU A 415 13.40 6.12 4.60
N ASN A 416 12.65 6.15 5.71
CA ASN A 416 12.82 7.11 6.81
C ASN A 416 12.76 8.58 6.35
N ILE A 417 11.88 8.91 5.39
CA ILE A 417 11.70 10.27 4.87
C ILE A 417 10.36 10.91 5.27
N LEU A 418 9.55 10.26 6.11
CA LEU A 418 8.26 10.81 6.56
C LEU A 418 8.38 12.15 7.27
N GLU A 419 9.52 12.41 7.93
CA GLU A 419 9.79 13.69 8.61
C GLU A 419 10.22 14.82 7.66
N SER A 420 10.23 14.56 6.34
CA SER A 420 10.47 15.59 5.33
C SER A 420 9.30 16.57 5.26
N SER A 421 9.57 17.77 4.72
CA SER A 421 8.58 18.84 4.57
C SER A 421 7.67 18.55 3.36
N PHE A 422 6.59 17.82 3.57
CA PHE A 422 5.59 17.60 2.52
C PHE A 422 4.52 18.68 2.53
N ILE A 423 4.02 19.04 1.32
CA ILE A 423 2.86 19.91 1.14
C ILE A 423 1.67 19.05 0.69
N PHE A 424 0.54 19.22 1.36
CA PHE A 424 -0.71 18.54 1.03
C PHE A 424 -1.77 19.56 0.65
N ASN A 425 -2.24 19.51 -0.61
CA ASN A 425 -3.32 20.33 -1.14
C ASN A 425 -4.64 19.58 -0.97
N ILE A 426 -5.38 19.94 0.07
CA ILE A 426 -6.55 19.17 0.53
C ILE A 426 -7.83 19.85 0.04
N PRO A 427 -8.69 19.16 -0.74
CA PRO A 427 -9.93 19.75 -1.25
C PRO A 427 -10.89 20.16 -0.13
N VAL A 428 -11.47 21.37 -0.30
CA VAL A 428 -12.53 21.90 0.55
C VAL A 428 -13.67 22.34 -0.38
N TYR A 429 -14.78 21.62 -0.32
CA TYR A 429 -15.94 21.86 -1.17
C TYR A 429 -16.93 22.84 -0.55
N ASN A 430 -17.68 23.57 -1.39
CA ASN A 430 -18.79 24.39 -0.93
C ASN A 430 -19.94 23.49 -0.46
N ASN A 431 -20.66 23.92 0.55
CA ASN A 431 -21.87 23.27 1.09
C ASN A 431 -21.68 21.78 1.39
N MET A 432 -20.47 21.39 1.82
CA MET A 432 -20.19 20.02 2.25
C MET A 432 -20.85 19.78 3.60
N ASN A 433 -21.46 18.62 3.79
CA ASN A 433 -22.06 18.27 5.09
C ASN A 433 -21.02 18.35 6.21
N ALA A 434 -21.38 18.93 7.35
CA ALA A 434 -20.49 18.97 8.52
C ALA A 434 -20.12 17.57 9.01
N THR A 435 -21.04 16.60 8.88
CA THR A 435 -20.77 15.20 9.20
C THR A 435 -20.05 14.51 8.05
N ILE A 436 -18.96 13.78 8.36
CA ILE A 436 -18.20 12.99 7.41
C ILE A 436 -19.08 11.89 6.82
N THR A 437 -18.93 11.65 5.51
CA THR A 437 -19.59 10.52 4.83
C THR A 437 -19.04 9.19 5.36
N ASN A 438 -19.88 8.36 5.94
CA ASN A 438 -19.48 7.04 6.43
C ASN A 438 -19.29 6.05 5.29
N SER A 439 -18.42 5.06 5.51
CA SER A 439 -18.33 3.88 4.65
C SER A 439 -19.70 3.16 4.62
N PRO A 440 -20.24 2.83 3.43
CA PRO A 440 -21.52 2.10 3.33
C PRO A 440 -21.49 0.69 3.94
N GLY A 441 -20.31 0.14 4.25
CA GLY A 441 -20.16 -1.14 4.95
C GLY A 441 -20.05 -1.02 6.48
N GLY A 442 -20.08 0.19 7.02
CA GLY A 442 -19.80 0.46 8.44
C GLY A 442 -21.04 0.86 9.22
N ALA A 443 -21.83 -0.05 9.65
CA ALA A 443 -22.61 -0.15 10.87
C ALA A 443 -23.55 -1.35 10.75
N VAL A 444 -23.12 -2.50 11.15
CA VAL A 444 -24.03 -3.59 11.41
C VAL A 444 -24.42 -3.46 12.88
N ASP A 445 -25.59 -2.89 13.08
CA ASP A 445 -26.37 -3.08 14.30
C ASP A 445 -26.50 -4.60 14.54
N GLY A 446 -26.30 -5.05 15.80
CA GLY A 446 -26.16 -6.44 16.19
C GLY A 446 -27.20 -7.39 15.59
N GLY A 447 -26.82 -8.07 14.55
CA GLY A 447 -27.43 -9.26 14.02
C GLY A 447 -26.34 -10.30 13.80
N GLU A 448 -26.52 -11.47 14.37
CA GLU A 448 -25.74 -12.65 14.02
C GLU A 448 -25.70 -12.75 12.51
N ASP A 449 -24.49 -12.61 11.89
CA ASP A 449 -24.27 -13.27 10.63
C ASP A 449 -22.83 -13.11 10.14
N ASN A 450 -22.28 -14.18 9.65
CA ASN A 450 -21.15 -14.46 8.82
C ASN A 450 -20.22 -13.27 8.47
N PRO A 451 -18.96 -13.32 8.87
CA PRO A 451 -17.94 -12.40 8.39
C PRO A 451 -17.84 -12.53 6.86
N PRO A 452 -17.60 -11.42 6.12
CA PRO A 452 -17.31 -11.51 4.70
C PRO A 452 -16.14 -12.46 4.52
N SER A 453 -16.29 -13.40 3.59
CA SER A 453 -15.31 -14.47 3.36
C SER A 453 -13.95 -13.84 3.03
N SER A 454 -12.99 -14.00 3.92
CA SER A 454 -11.57 -13.84 3.59
C SER A 454 -11.26 -14.69 2.36
N LEU A 455 -10.31 -14.26 1.54
CA LEU A 455 -9.85 -15.07 0.41
C LEU A 455 -9.58 -16.50 0.90
N PRO A 456 -10.06 -17.55 0.23
CA PRO A 456 -9.72 -18.91 0.59
C PRO A 456 -8.21 -19.06 0.74
N ILE A 457 -7.75 -19.80 1.73
CA ILE A 457 -6.30 -19.99 1.98
C ILE A 457 -5.60 -20.50 0.72
N SER A 458 -6.28 -21.35 -0.06
CA SER A 458 -5.80 -21.80 -1.37
C SER A 458 -5.53 -20.64 -2.33
N THR A 459 -6.39 -19.62 -2.35
CA THR A 459 -6.21 -18.40 -3.17
C THR A 459 -5.07 -17.53 -2.63
N ILE A 460 -4.96 -17.38 -1.31
CA ILE A 460 -3.85 -16.65 -0.69
C ILE A 460 -2.51 -17.26 -1.10
N VAL A 461 -2.37 -18.57 -0.96
CA VAL A 461 -1.14 -19.30 -1.29
C VAL A 461 -0.81 -19.21 -2.78
N THR A 462 -1.78 -19.42 -3.67
CA THR A 462 -1.53 -19.38 -5.11
C THR A 462 -1.24 -17.97 -5.62
N SER A 463 -1.89 -16.94 -5.08
CA SER A 463 -1.62 -15.55 -5.41
C SER A 463 -0.29 -15.05 -4.84
N SER A 464 0.27 -15.73 -3.84
CA SER A 464 1.62 -15.46 -3.31
C SER A 464 2.73 -16.13 -4.15
N GLY A 465 2.38 -16.77 -5.26
CA GLY A 465 3.33 -17.41 -6.17
C GLY A 465 3.69 -18.85 -5.81
N TYR A 466 3.01 -19.45 -4.83
CA TYR A 466 3.23 -20.85 -4.42
C TYR A 466 2.11 -21.78 -4.91
N LYS A 467 2.32 -23.07 -4.83
CA LYS A 467 1.33 -24.09 -5.19
C LYS A 467 0.63 -24.59 -3.93
N TYR A 468 -0.69 -24.63 -3.96
CA TYR A 468 -1.53 -25.18 -2.90
C TYR A 468 -2.08 -26.56 -3.29
N SER A 469 -2.00 -27.49 -2.39
CA SER A 469 -2.58 -28.84 -2.57
C SER A 469 -3.02 -29.40 -1.22
N SER A 470 -4.30 -29.38 -0.93
CA SER A 470 -4.94 -29.92 0.28
C SER A 470 -4.23 -29.57 1.60
N ASN A 471 -3.18 -30.29 1.97
CA ASN A 471 -2.42 -30.08 3.21
C ASN A 471 -0.98 -29.64 2.96
N TYR A 472 -0.63 -29.26 1.72
CA TYR A 472 0.74 -28.99 1.33
C TYR A 472 0.88 -27.63 0.62
N ILE A 473 2.02 -26.99 0.88
CA ILE A 473 2.51 -25.84 0.12
C ILE A 473 3.81 -26.23 -0.59
N SER A 474 3.88 -25.96 -1.89
CA SER A 474 5.04 -26.29 -2.73
C SER A 474 5.32 -25.17 -3.74
N GLY A 475 6.27 -25.38 -4.66
CA GLY A 475 6.71 -24.32 -5.55
C GLY A 475 7.70 -23.35 -4.89
N ILE A 476 8.33 -23.77 -3.81
CA ILE A 476 9.28 -23.00 -3.01
C ILE A 476 10.68 -23.31 -3.53
N ALA A 477 11.44 -22.28 -3.92
CA ALA A 477 12.81 -22.46 -4.38
C ALA A 477 13.73 -22.98 -3.27
N ILE A 478 14.69 -23.82 -3.64
CA ILE A 478 15.73 -24.33 -2.73
C ILE A 478 16.50 -23.14 -2.14
N GLY A 479 16.74 -23.16 -0.82
CA GLY A 479 17.47 -22.10 -0.12
C GLY A 479 16.63 -20.86 0.22
N THR A 480 15.31 -20.89 0.03
CA THR A 480 14.42 -19.78 0.37
C THR A 480 14.41 -19.53 1.89
N ASP A 481 14.52 -18.26 2.29
CA ASP A 481 14.40 -17.87 3.70
C ASP A 481 12.94 -17.88 4.18
N VAL A 482 12.73 -18.27 5.43
CA VAL A 482 11.43 -18.29 6.11
C VAL A 482 10.72 -16.95 6.01
N SER A 483 11.45 -15.85 6.18
CA SER A 483 10.89 -14.49 6.11
C SER A 483 10.34 -14.15 4.73
N THR A 484 10.94 -14.69 3.66
CA THR A 484 10.49 -14.49 2.28
C THR A 484 9.10 -15.09 2.06
N ILE A 485 8.89 -16.32 2.49
CA ILE A 485 7.58 -17.00 2.37
C ILE A 485 6.53 -16.32 3.23
N LYS A 486 6.90 -16.00 4.47
CA LYS A 486 6.03 -15.29 5.39
C LYS A 486 5.55 -13.97 4.77
N THR A 487 6.48 -13.15 4.29
CA THR A 487 6.16 -11.85 3.66
C THR A 487 5.30 -12.03 2.41
N ALA A 488 5.61 -12.99 1.54
CA ALA A 488 4.84 -13.21 0.31
C ALA A 488 3.37 -13.58 0.61
N ILE A 489 3.14 -14.47 1.58
CA ILE A 489 1.78 -14.90 1.94
C ILE A 489 1.05 -13.79 2.71
N GLU A 490 1.73 -13.09 3.62
CA GLU A 490 1.15 -11.97 4.37
C GLU A 490 0.85 -10.74 3.50
N THR A 491 1.55 -10.57 2.38
CA THR A 491 1.22 -9.53 1.38
C THR A 491 -0.17 -9.73 0.79
N ILE A 492 -0.61 -10.97 0.62
CA ILE A 492 -1.92 -11.32 0.05
C ILE A 492 -2.95 -11.57 1.16
N GLY A 493 -2.57 -12.32 2.19
CA GLY A 493 -3.45 -12.74 3.29
C GLY A 493 -3.61 -11.70 4.40
N GLY A 494 -2.78 -10.67 4.40
CA GLY A 494 -2.71 -9.67 5.46
C GLY A 494 -1.60 -9.98 6.50
N PRO A 495 -1.17 -8.97 7.25
CA PRO A 495 -0.11 -9.11 8.24
C PRO A 495 -0.51 -10.07 9.38
N ASN A 496 0.47 -10.79 9.91
CA ASN A 496 0.31 -11.76 11.00
C ASN A 496 -0.66 -12.92 10.68
N THR A 497 -0.97 -13.17 9.41
CA THR A 497 -1.77 -14.32 8.99
C THR A 497 -0.95 -15.60 8.95
N VAL A 498 0.39 -15.51 9.01
CA VAL A 498 1.29 -16.65 8.85
C VAL A 498 2.14 -16.89 10.08
N THR A 499 2.10 -18.12 10.58
CA THR A 499 3.07 -18.63 11.56
C THR A 499 3.77 -19.84 11.00
N ILE A 500 5.11 -19.83 10.99
CA ILE A 500 5.90 -20.95 10.45
C ILE A 500 6.56 -21.70 11.59
N TYR A 501 6.40 -23.02 11.58
CA TYR A 501 7.01 -23.93 12.54
C TYR A 501 8.04 -24.79 11.81
N ASN A 502 9.19 -25.00 12.44
CA ASN A 502 10.15 -25.99 11.96
C ASN A 502 9.68 -27.42 12.28
N GLN A 503 10.44 -28.41 11.85
CA GLN A 503 10.15 -29.84 12.07
C GLN A 503 10.08 -30.23 13.56
N SER A 504 10.76 -29.50 14.46
CA SER A 504 10.68 -29.72 15.90
C SER A 504 9.46 -29.06 16.55
N GLY A 505 8.62 -28.36 15.77
CA GLY A 505 7.45 -27.65 16.27
C GLY A 505 7.72 -26.29 16.91
N SER A 506 8.93 -25.74 16.74
CA SER A 506 9.28 -24.41 17.21
C SER A 506 8.94 -23.35 16.16
N VAL A 507 8.40 -22.21 16.59
CA VAL A 507 8.14 -21.06 15.69
C VAL A 507 9.47 -20.50 15.20
N VAL A 508 9.56 -20.24 13.89
CA VAL A 508 10.72 -19.66 13.23
C VAL A 508 10.31 -18.44 12.39
N ASN A 509 11.13 -17.39 12.42
CA ASN A 509 10.91 -16.14 11.68
C ASN A 509 12.04 -15.83 10.68
N SER A 510 13.11 -16.62 10.68
CA SER A 510 14.25 -16.50 9.79
C SER A 510 14.98 -17.82 9.64
N GLY A 511 15.86 -17.93 8.66
CA GLY A 511 16.59 -19.13 8.32
C GLY A 511 15.98 -19.83 7.10
N ILE A 512 16.68 -20.83 6.57
CA ILE A 512 16.24 -21.56 5.38
C ILE A 512 15.04 -22.45 5.73
N ILE A 513 13.96 -22.33 4.94
CA ILE A 513 12.80 -23.20 5.07
C ILE A 513 13.10 -24.55 4.43
N GLY A 514 12.63 -25.63 5.05
CA GLY A 514 12.83 -26.99 4.58
C GLY A 514 11.54 -27.79 4.47
N THR A 515 11.61 -28.91 3.77
CA THR A 515 10.52 -29.90 3.69
C THR A 515 10.11 -30.36 5.09
N GLY A 516 8.81 -30.45 5.35
CA GLY A 516 8.26 -30.84 6.65
C GLY A 516 8.08 -29.67 7.63
N PHE A 517 8.50 -28.44 7.27
CA PHE A 517 8.08 -27.25 8.01
C PHE A 517 6.56 -27.08 7.87
N LYS A 518 5.94 -26.42 8.83
CA LYS A 518 4.49 -26.17 8.81
C LYS A 518 4.22 -24.70 8.69
N VAL A 519 3.50 -24.31 7.66
CA VAL A 519 3.00 -22.96 7.44
C VAL A 519 1.54 -22.94 7.91
N VAL A 520 1.28 -22.32 9.04
CA VAL A 520 -0.08 -22.12 9.56
C VAL A 520 -0.57 -20.77 9.04
N ILE A 521 -1.63 -20.81 8.25
CA ILE A 521 -2.27 -19.62 7.70
C ILE A 521 -3.62 -19.45 8.39
N ASN A 522 -3.79 -18.31 9.03
CA ASN A 522 -5.03 -17.92 9.69
C ASN A 522 -5.62 -16.70 8.99
N ASN A 523 -6.65 -16.88 8.20
CA ASN A 523 -7.29 -15.84 7.41
C ASN A 523 -8.64 -15.41 8.01
N SER A 524 -8.75 -15.28 9.31
CA SER A 524 -9.96 -14.87 10.05
C SER A 524 -11.21 -15.75 9.88
N SER A 525 -11.41 -16.43 8.76
CA SER A 525 -12.53 -17.37 8.54
C SER A 525 -12.13 -18.83 8.65
N SER A 526 -10.86 -19.15 8.44
CA SER A 526 -10.33 -20.51 8.55
C SER A 526 -8.87 -20.49 8.99
N VAL A 527 -8.44 -21.58 9.60
CA VAL A 527 -7.04 -21.84 9.92
C VAL A 527 -6.65 -23.12 9.23
N GLU A 528 -5.65 -23.07 8.39
CA GLU A 528 -5.07 -24.24 7.75
C GLU A 528 -3.59 -24.38 8.09
N THR A 529 -3.17 -25.61 8.23
CA THR A 529 -1.76 -25.95 8.41
C THR A 529 -1.29 -26.69 7.16
N LEU A 530 -0.38 -26.06 6.43
CA LEU A 530 0.20 -26.59 5.21
C LEU A 530 1.61 -27.08 5.49
N GLU A 531 1.91 -28.31 5.13
CA GLU A 531 3.26 -28.87 5.24
C GLU A 531 4.08 -28.51 4.00
N VAL A 532 5.29 -28.03 4.21
CA VAL A 532 6.19 -27.58 3.13
C VAL A 532 6.74 -28.76 2.37
N VAL A 533 6.70 -28.66 1.04
CA VAL A 533 7.34 -29.61 0.11
C VAL A 533 8.29 -28.86 -0.80
N ILE A 534 9.59 -29.16 -0.70
CA ILE A 534 10.64 -28.67 -1.60
C ILE A 534 11.22 -29.86 -2.34
N LYS A 535 11.00 -29.94 -3.64
CA LYS A 535 11.47 -31.07 -4.44
C LYS A 535 12.99 -31.21 -4.39
N GLY A 536 13.45 -32.41 -4.08
CA GLY A 536 14.85 -32.74 -3.88
C GLY A 536 15.33 -32.67 -2.42
N ASP A 537 14.64 -31.90 -1.55
CA ASP A 537 14.96 -31.76 -0.13
C ASP A 537 14.22 -32.82 0.70
N THR A 538 14.74 -34.04 0.73
CA THR A 538 14.16 -35.14 1.51
C THR A 538 14.65 -35.18 2.95
N SER A 539 15.70 -34.45 3.28
CA SER A 539 16.21 -34.28 4.64
C SER A 539 15.47 -33.19 5.44
N GLY A 540 14.89 -32.23 4.72
CA GLY A 540 14.14 -31.11 5.26
C GLY A 540 15.04 -29.98 5.78
N ASP A 541 16.29 -29.88 5.33
CA ASP A 541 17.22 -28.82 5.69
C ASP A 541 17.15 -27.60 4.73
N GLY A 542 16.30 -27.68 3.69
CA GLY A 542 16.05 -26.64 2.71
C GLY A 542 17.10 -26.54 1.61
N VAL A 543 18.04 -27.45 1.54
CA VAL A 543 19.07 -27.56 0.49
C VAL A 543 19.05 -28.96 -0.10
N VAL A 544 19.50 -29.09 -1.35
CA VAL A 544 19.62 -30.41 -1.98
C VAL A 544 21.08 -30.83 -1.96
N ASN A 545 21.39 -31.89 -1.19
CA ASN A 545 22.76 -32.33 -0.91
C ASN A 545 22.90 -33.87 -0.88
N ALA A 546 24.07 -34.37 -0.48
CA ALA A 546 24.36 -35.78 -0.44
C ALA A 546 23.47 -36.60 0.54
N LEU A 547 22.90 -35.93 1.57
CA LEU A 547 22.02 -36.58 2.52
C LEU A 547 20.68 -36.94 1.86
N ASP A 548 20.14 -36.02 1.04
CA ASP A 548 18.89 -36.24 0.27
C ASP A 548 19.06 -37.38 -0.73
N LEU A 549 20.19 -37.34 -1.46
CA LEU A 549 20.53 -38.42 -2.40
C LEU A 549 20.58 -39.80 -1.69
N LEU A 550 21.20 -39.84 -0.51
CA LEU A 550 21.30 -41.06 0.29
C LEU A 550 19.91 -41.55 0.76
N GLN A 551 19.04 -40.65 1.19
CA GLN A 551 17.69 -40.98 1.65
C GLN A 551 16.84 -41.54 0.49
N VAL A 552 16.87 -40.94 -0.69
CA VAL A 552 16.20 -41.44 -1.89
C VAL A 552 16.76 -42.77 -2.30
N GLN A 553 18.09 -42.96 -2.30
CA GLN A 553 18.70 -44.25 -2.60
C GLN A 553 18.25 -45.34 -1.62
N LYS A 554 18.23 -45.08 -0.33
CA LYS A 554 17.76 -46.01 0.69
C LYS A 554 16.27 -46.32 0.56
N ASN A 555 15.46 -45.35 0.16
CA ASN A 555 14.04 -45.54 -0.11
C ASN A 555 13.82 -46.48 -1.29
N ILE A 556 14.56 -46.32 -2.39
CA ILE A 556 14.52 -47.22 -3.56
C ILE A 556 14.94 -48.64 -3.18
N LEU A 557 15.95 -48.77 -2.30
CA LEU A 557 16.43 -50.06 -1.81
C LEU A 557 15.53 -50.69 -0.72
N GLY A 558 14.46 -50.01 -0.30
CA GLY A 558 13.56 -50.52 0.74
C GLY A 558 14.14 -50.55 2.16
N THR A 559 15.30 -49.93 2.39
CA THR A 559 15.98 -49.85 3.70
C THR A 559 15.62 -48.64 4.52
N TYR A 560 14.91 -47.68 3.92
CA TYR A 560 14.36 -46.47 4.52
C TYR A 560 13.06 -46.14 3.81
N SER A 561 12.08 -45.55 4.50
CA SER A 561 10.80 -45.19 3.90
C SER A 561 10.56 -43.66 4.06
N LEU A 562 10.46 -42.97 2.95
CA LEU A 562 9.97 -41.60 2.89
C LEU A 562 8.44 -41.60 2.89
N SER A 563 7.83 -40.66 3.63
CA SER A 563 6.36 -40.52 3.72
C SER A 563 5.95 -39.05 3.77
N GLY A 564 4.67 -38.75 3.45
CA GLY A 564 4.11 -37.40 3.49
C GLY A 564 4.88 -36.41 2.61
N ALA A 565 5.20 -35.24 3.16
CA ALA A 565 5.95 -34.20 2.46
C ALA A 565 7.30 -34.71 1.92
N TYR A 566 8.00 -35.52 2.68
CA TYR A 566 9.31 -36.09 2.28
C TYR A 566 9.22 -37.05 1.10
N GLN A 567 8.13 -37.83 1.01
CA GLN A 567 7.87 -38.67 -0.16
C GLN A 567 7.61 -37.81 -1.40
N MET A 568 6.82 -36.77 -1.26
CA MET A 568 6.57 -35.79 -2.34
C MET A 568 7.84 -35.06 -2.76
N ALA A 569 8.70 -34.70 -1.81
CA ALA A 569 10.00 -34.10 -2.08
C ALA A 569 10.95 -35.04 -2.83
N GLY A 570 10.89 -36.34 -2.56
CA GLY A 570 11.69 -37.36 -3.21
C GLY A 570 11.26 -37.67 -4.64
N ASP A 571 9.99 -37.49 -5.00
CA ASP A 571 9.46 -37.63 -6.37
C ASP A 571 9.71 -36.30 -7.16
N THR A 572 10.96 -36.13 -7.58
CA THR A 572 11.38 -34.94 -8.33
C THR A 572 10.90 -34.91 -9.76
N SER A 573 10.63 -36.09 -10.34
CA SER A 573 10.07 -36.25 -11.68
C SER A 573 8.56 -36.00 -11.76
N SER A 574 7.86 -36.05 -10.61
CA SER A 574 6.40 -35.94 -10.50
C SER A 574 5.64 -37.07 -11.22
N ASP A 575 6.22 -38.25 -11.28
CA ASP A 575 5.57 -39.43 -11.88
C ASP A 575 4.76 -40.27 -10.86
N GLY A 576 4.78 -39.85 -9.59
CA GLY A 576 4.08 -40.51 -8.48
C GLY A 576 4.87 -41.60 -7.80
N SER A 577 6.12 -41.84 -8.17
CA SER A 577 6.97 -42.92 -7.64
C SER A 577 8.40 -42.43 -7.43
N ILE A 578 9.00 -42.78 -6.29
CA ILE A 578 10.43 -42.51 -6.09
C ILE A 578 11.23 -43.64 -6.72
N ASN A 579 11.98 -43.33 -7.80
CA ASN A 579 12.70 -44.32 -8.60
C ASN A 579 14.08 -43.80 -9.04
N ALA A 580 14.74 -44.54 -9.95
CA ALA A 580 16.09 -44.22 -10.42
C ALA A 580 16.15 -42.87 -11.18
N LEU A 581 15.02 -42.41 -11.75
CA LEU A 581 14.97 -41.10 -12.44
C LEU A 581 15.12 -39.96 -11.43
N ASP A 582 14.41 -40.03 -10.30
CA ASP A 582 14.48 -39.03 -9.23
C ASP A 582 15.88 -38.97 -8.62
N LEU A 583 16.44 -40.16 -8.35
CA LEU A 583 17.82 -40.25 -7.88
C LEU A 583 18.80 -39.57 -8.82
N LEU A 584 18.65 -39.77 -10.14
CA LEU A 584 19.48 -39.15 -11.17
C LEU A 584 19.28 -37.61 -11.20
N GLN A 585 18.04 -37.16 -11.05
CA GLN A 585 17.74 -35.71 -11.04
C GLN A 585 18.37 -35.03 -9.83
N ILE A 586 18.25 -35.61 -8.64
CA ILE A 586 18.89 -35.11 -7.40
C ILE A 586 20.42 -35.09 -7.57
N GLN A 587 21.01 -36.20 -8.08
CA GLN A 587 22.45 -36.27 -8.31
C GLN A 587 22.93 -35.18 -9.28
N LYS A 588 22.22 -34.97 -10.37
CA LYS A 588 22.54 -33.88 -11.35
C LYS A 588 22.36 -32.48 -10.76
N SER A 589 21.38 -32.31 -9.89
CA SER A 589 21.16 -31.04 -9.18
C SER A 589 22.32 -30.72 -8.25
N ILE A 590 22.79 -31.70 -7.47
CA ILE A 590 23.99 -31.55 -6.62
C ILE A 590 25.23 -31.19 -7.43
N LEU A 591 25.36 -31.74 -8.63
CA LEU A 591 26.47 -31.45 -9.56
C LEU A 591 26.30 -30.14 -10.34
N GLY A 592 25.20 -29.40 -10.15
CA GLY A 592 24.89 -28.15 -10.84
C GLY A 592 24.59 -28.31 -12.33
N THR A 593 24.29 -29.54 -12.81
CA THR A 593 24.00 -29.84 -14.22
C THR A 593 22.50 -29.96 -14.52
N TYR A 594 21.65 -29.83 -13.52
CA TYR A 594 20.20 -29.90 -13.65
C TYR A 594 19.55 -29.07 -12.51
N SER A 595 18.50 -28.34 -12.85
CA SER A 595 17.68 -27.63 -11.86
C SER A 595 16.37 -28.37 -11.64
N ILE A 596 16.12 -28.81 -10.41
CA ILE A 596 14.86 -29.48 -10.05
C ILE A 596 13.74 -28.42 -10.11
N VAL A 597 12.68 -28.72 -10.88
CA VAL A 597 11.50 -27.85 -10.97
C VAL A 597 10.65 -28.02 -9.71
N GLN A 598 10.39 -26.91 -9.02
CA GLN A 598 9.60 -26.86 -7.79
C GLN A 598 8.08 -26.81 -8.05
#